data_e41ed9529c41d2ded9b090c6ece2003b
#
_entry.id   e41ed9529c41d2ded9b090c6ece2003b
#
_cell.length_a   1.000
_cell.length_b   1.000
_cell.length_c   1.000
_cell.angle_alpha   90.00
_cell.angle_beta   90.00
_cell.angle_gamma   90.00
#
_symmetry.space_group_name_H-M   'P 1'
#
loop_
_entity.id
_entity.type
_entity.pdbx_description
1 polymer ?
#
loop_
_entity_poly.entity_id
_entity_poly.type
_entity_poly.pdbx_seq_one_letter_code
_entity_poly.pdbx_strand_id
1 'polypeptide(L)'
;MSELSREEYARRYGPTTGDRVRLADTGLWVEVEADDVYPGDELLGGCGKTARDGVLVTARAGGRSRDSALDLIIPNVLVLDPLLGVRKTSIGVAGGRIAGTGRAGNPDVQAGVDLVVDSHTAIVPGEGLIATAGIIDSHVHLSSPAVAEAALSAGITTIVGMGTGGVWDVGANPAYNLRALTAGWAGVPLNAAFLARGSSRSAALLEAAVEAGAGGFKVHEDWGATPEQVDTCLGVAEAAGLPVALHTDTLNESGYLADTIAATAGRTVHAYHVEGGGGHPDILEIVNYRHVLGSSTTPTLPLTAATVAELLPMTMTVHKLQARLGSDAAIAASRLRRHGIAAENHLHDLGAIPIINSDSMGMGRIGEVARRTWQLAHVQAALRGETGPEVAANERVLRYLAKITLNPAIAHGMASHVGSLAAGRLADIVLWDPARFGTAPELVLKSGFVAWGTSGSGSGSTRMTQPRVLAPFFGGLGAAPRELSVRFVAAAALDDAAARAALPGGVRYLPVANARGLTRADMVRNARVPRVAVPPGDAPVTVDGVAVPIHEVTSLPLTRLYHLG
;
A
#
# COMPACT_ATOMS: atom_id res chain seq x y z
N MET A 1 -18.48 0.84 43.80
CA MET A 1 -18.07 0.68 42.41
C MET A 1 -16.69 0.05 42.44
N SER A 2 -16.50 -1.13 41.87
CA SER A 2 -15.18 -1.74 41.75
C SER A 2 -14.41 -0.96 40.69
N GLU A 3 -13.26 -0.40 41.04
CA GLU A 3 -12.37 0.24 40.11
C GLU A 3 -11.82 -0.84 39.18
N LEU A 4 -11.87 -0.61 37.84
CA LEU A 4 -11.21 -1.44 36.87
C LEU A 4 -9.71 -1.12 36.86
N SER A 5 -8.87 -2.14 36.88
CA SER A 5 -7.45 -1.94 36.62
C SER A 5 -7.23 -1.47 35.17
N ARG A 6 -6.12 -0.77 34.90
CA ARG A 6 -5.74 -0.34 33.55
C ARG A 6 -5.67 -1.50 32.58
N GLU A 7 -5.11 -2.63 33.00
CA GLU A 7 -5.01 -3.85 32.19
C GLU A 7 -6.40 -4.43 31.85
N GLU A 8 -7.31 -4.46 32.82
CA GLU A 8 -8.67 -4.93 32.60
C GLU A 8 -9.47 -3.99 31.71
N TYR A 9 -9.28 -2.69 31.84
CA TYR A 9 -9.84 -1.69 30.93
C TYR A 9 -9.36 -1.93 29.49
N ALA A 10 -8.05 -2.01 29.28
CA ALA A 10 -7.46 -2.22 27.97
C ALA A 10 -7.95 -3.53 27.31
N ARG A 11 -8.13 -4.59 28.09
CA ARG A 11 -8.66 -5.86 27.61
C ARG A 11 -10.12 -5.78 27.16
N ARG A 12 -10.94 -4.97 27.82
CA ARG A 12 -12.38 -4.84 27.56
C ARG A 12 -12.68 -3.84 26.45
N TYR A 13 -11.99 -2.70 26.46
CA TYR A 13 -12.32 -1.52 25.66
C TYR A 13 -11.20 -1.10 24.71
N GLY A 14 -10.11 -1.86 24.66
CA GLY A 14 -8.90 -1.52 23.92
C GLY A 14 -7.92 -0.65 24.72
N PRO A 15 -6.67 -0.53 24.23
CA PRO A 15 -5.63 0.26 24.89
C PRO A 15 -6.01 1.73 24.92
N THR A 16 -5.51 2.47 25.93
CA THR A 16 -5.75 3.90 26.08
C THR A 16 -4.42 4.68 26.08
N THR A 17 -4.49 6.01 26.12
CA THR A 17 -3.31 6.91 26.06
C THR A 17 -2.18 6.47 26.99
N GLY A 18 -0.99 6.32 26.41
CA GLY A 18 0.22 5.84 27.08
C GLY A 18 0.35 4.32 27.19
N ASP A 19 -0.67 3.54 26.78
CA ASP A 19 -0.52 2.09 26.64
C ASP A 19 0.30 1.76 25.41
N ARG A 20 1.05 0.66 25.47
CA ARG A 20 1.88 0.18 24.38
C ARG A 20 1.38 -1.12 23.84
N VAL A 21 1.29 -1.20 22.52
CA VAL A 21 0.80 -2.36 21.77
C VAL A 21 1.92 -2.92 20.90
N ARG A 22 2.21 -4.20 21.08
CA ARG A 22 3.19 -4.90 20.25
C ARG A 22 2.59 -5.25 18.89
N LEU A 23 3.36 -5.07 17.83
CA LEU A 23 2.98 -5.46 16.48
C LEU A 23 3.45 -6.88 16.19
N ALA A 24 2.58 -7.85 16.36
CA ALA A 24 2.80 -9.30 16.23
C ALA A 24 4.02 -9.77 17.06
N ASP A 25 4.89 -10.63 16.52
CA ASP A 25 6.12 -11.07 17.15
C ASP A 25 7.34 -10.18 16.84
N THR A 26 7.12 -9.00 16.26
CA THR A 26 8.19 -8.04 16.03
C THR A 26 8.70 -7.40 17.33
N GLY A 27 9.84 -6.72 17.28
CA GLY A 27 10.31 -5.88 18.37
C GLY A 27 9.70 -4.47 18.37
N LEU A 28 8.71 -4.19 17.51
CA LEU A 28 8.09 -2.88 17.37
C LEU A 28 6.90 -2.75 18.31
N TRP A 29 6.90 -1.69 19.12
CA TRP A 29 5.81 -1.34 20.02
C TRP A 29 5.32 0.06 19.70
N VAL A 30 4.02 0.23 19.53
CA VAL A 30 3.40 1.56 19.36
C VAL A 30 2.77 2.00 20.66
N GLU A 31 2.93 3.28 20.98
CA GLU A 31 2.30 3.93 22.12
C GLU A 31 1.08 4.70 21.66
N VAL A 32 -0.04 4.55 22.35
CA VAL A 32 -1.27 5.30 22.08
C VAL A 32 -1.04 6.76 22.46
N GLU A 33 -1.04 7.66 21.48
CA GLU A 33 -0.78 9.11 21.67
C GLU A 33 -2.00 9.86 22.18
N ALA A 34 -3.21 9.42 21.79
CA ALA A 34 -4.48 10.03 22.19
C ALA A 34 -5.60 8.98 22.23
N ASP A 35 -6.58 9.24 23.07
CA ASP A 35 -7.83 8.49 23.17
C ASP A 35 -9.01 9.46 23.07
N ASP A 36 -9.82 9.33 22.04
CA ASP A 36 -10.99 10.19 21.78
C ASP A 36 -12.23 9.70 22.54
N VAL A 37 -12.14 8.53 23.20
CA VAL A 37 -13.22 7.93 23.97
C VAL A 37 -13.06 8.27 25.45
N TYR A 38 -14.12 8.72 26.10
CA TYR A 38 -14.09 8.92 27.54
C TYR A 38 -14.37 7.61 28.28
N PRO A 39 -13.56 7.26 29.30
CA PRO A 39 -13.80 6.08 30.11
C PRO A 39 -15.20 6.06 30.72
N GLY A 40 -15.93 4.99 30.48
CA GLY A 40 -17.32 4.81 30.92
C GLY A 40 -18.37 5.11 29.84
N ASP A 41 -17.99 5.72 28.73
CA ASP A 41 -18.87 6.07 27.60
C ASP A 41 -18.55 5.25 26.34
N GLU A 42 -17.91 4.10 26.50
CA GLU A 42 -17.52 3.25 25.38
C GLU A 42 -18.76 2.64 24.71
N LEU A 43 -18.90 2.90 23.41
CA LEU A 43 -19.90 2.23 22.57
C LEU A 43 -19.45 0.79 22.30
N LEU A 44 -20.23 -0.18 22.76
CA LEU A 44 -19.96 -1.61 22.56
C LEU A 44 -21.04 -2.23 21.70
N GLY A 45 -20.67 -2.92 20.63
CA GLY A 45 -21.58 -3.69 19.80
C GLY A 45 -21.89 -5.08 20.38
N GLY A 46 -23.04 -5.63 20.03
CA GLY A 46 -23.44 -7.01 20.34
C GLY A 46 -24.56 -7.15 21.37
N CYS A 47 -25.02 -8.40 21.56
CA CYS A 47 -26.13 -8.72 22.44
C CYS A 47 -25.86 -8.38 23.91
N GLY A 48 -26.72 -7.57 24.53
CA GLY A 48 -26.56 -7.14 25.92
C GLY A 48 -25.48 -6.09 26.14
N LYS A 49 -25.02 -5.44 25.07
CA LYS A 49 -24.05 -4.36 25.11
C LYS A 49 -24.72 -2.98 25.01
N THR A 50 -23.97 -1.93 25.22
CA THR A 50 -24.46 -0.54 25.29
C THR A 50 -25.19 -0.07 24.03
N ALA A 51 -24.84 -0.59 22.86
CA ALA A 51 -25.52 -0.27 21.60
C ALA A 51 -27.01 -0.67 21.58
N ARG A 52 -27.39 -1.67 22.39
CA ARG A 52 -28.80 -2.15 22.48
C ARG A 52 -29.67 -1.35 23.45
N ASP A 53 -29.05 -0.70 24.41
CA ASP A 53 -29.78 -0.10 25.53
C ASP A 53 -30.41 1.24 25.17
N GLY A 54 -30.16 1.76 23.96
CA GLY A 54 -30.61 3.07 23.50
C GLY A 54 -29.94 4.24 24.23
N VAL A 55 -28.95 3.99 25.07
CA VAL A 55 -28.23 5.02 25.82
C VAL A 55 -27.18 5.68 24.93
N LEU A 56 -26.32 4.88 24.28
CA LEU A 56 -25.25 5.36 23.39
C LEU A 56 -25.63 5.33 21.91
N VAL A 57 -26.81 4.83 21.60
CA VAL A 57 -27.42 4.80 20.25
C VAL A 57 -28.71 5.59 20.29
N THR A 58 -28.84 6.63 19.45
CA THR A 58 -30.10 7.39 19.44
C THR A 58 -31.21 6.58 18.76
N ALA A 59 -32.38 6.51 19.40
CA ALA A 59 -33.57 5.92 18.81
C ALA A 59 -34.26 6.85 17.79
N ARG A 60 -33.83 8.10 17.73
CA ARG A 60 -34.41 9.10 16.83
C ARG A 60 -33.79 9.00 15.43
N ALA A 61 -34.44 8.29 14.55
CA ALA A 61 -34.28 8.51 13.10
C ALA A 61 -34.83 9.90 12.67
N GLY A 62 -35.32 10.70 13.62
CA GLY A 62 -36.07 11.89 13.36
C GLY A 62 -35.21 13.15 13.35
N GLY A 63 -35.10 13.77 12.18
CA GLY A 63 -34.62 15.14 12.02
C GLY A 63 -33.20 15.30 11.45
N ARG A 64 -32.50 14.21 11.16
CA ARG A 64 -31.30 14.25 10.35
C ARG A 64 -31.65 13.99 8.90
N SER A 65 -31.03 14.75 8.00
CA SER A 65 -31.15 14.42 6.58
C SER A 65 -30.56 13.02 6.37
N ARG A 66 -31.10 12.28 5.43
CA ARG A 66 -30.57 10.97 5.00
C ARG A 66 -29.05 11.01 4.74
N ASP A 67 -28.55 12.17 4.36
CA ASP A 67 -27.15 12.42 4.00
C ASP A 67 -26.20 12.60 5.19
N SER A 68 -26.70 12.68 6.43
CA SER A 68 -25.90 12.85 7.66
C SER A 68 -25.86 11.60 8.55
N ALA A 69 -26.60 10.53 8.19
CA ALA A 69 -26.57 9.27 8.91
C ALA A 69 -25.30 8.48 8.59
N LEU A 70 -24.73 7.81 9.59
CA LEU A 70 -23.64 6.86 9.36
C LEU A 70 -24.21 5.50 8.92
N ASP A 71 -23.63 4.94 7.85
CA ASP A 71 -23.93 3.59 7.42
C ASP A 71 -23.27 2.56 8.35
N LEU A 72 -22.05 2.90 8.85
CA LEU A 72 -21.25 2.03 9.70
C LEU A 72 -20.40 2.83 10.67
N ILE A 73 -20.18 2.25 11.85
CA ILE A 73 -19.23 2.72 12.86
C ILE A 73 -18.29 1.58 13.27
N ILE A 74 -17.00 1.89 13.42
CA ILE A 74 -15.99 1.02 14.04
C ILE A 74 -15.54 1.72 15.33
N PRO A 75 -16.17 1.41 16.49
CA PRO A 75 -15.84 2.06 17.74
C PRO A 75 -14.58 1.47 18.39
N ASN A 76 -13.92 2.26 19.23
CA ASN A 76 -12.84 1.87 20.14
C ASN A 76 -11.63 1.20 19.45
N VAL A 77 -11.35 1.53 18.21
CA VAL A 77 -10.27 0.92 17.45
C VAL A 77 -8.96 1.71 17.59
N LEU A 78 -7.82 1.03 17.63
CA LEU A 78 -6.51 1.66 17.56
C LEU A 78 -6.16 2.00 16.11
N VAL A 79 -6.27 3.27 15.75
CA VAL A 79 -5.87 3.76 14.42
C VAL A 79 -4.37 3.92 14.35
N LEU A 80 -3.75 3.35 13.30
CA LEU A 80 -2.40 3.68 12.85
C LEU A 80 -2.52 4.33 11.47
N ASP A 81 -2.19 5.61 11.37
CA ASP A 81 -2.32 6.35 10.13
C ASP A 81 -1.22 7.42 10.00
N PRO A 82 -0.54 7.55 8.83
CA PRO A 82 0.56 8.50 8.66
C PRO A 82 0.20 9.97 8.90
N LEU A 83 -1.09 10.33 8.75
CA LEU A 83 -1.61 11.69 8.99
C LEU A 83 -2.22 11.86 10.37
N LEU A 84 -2.94 10.83 10.87
CA LEU A 84 -3.69 10.92 12.12
C LEU A 84 -2.88 10.49 13.36
N GLY A 85 -1.75 9.80 13.15
CA GLY A 85 -0.91 9.28 14.25
C GLY A 85 -1.38 7.92 14.78
N VAL A 86 -1.10 7.66 16.06
CA VAL A 86 -1.44 6.44 16.79
C VAL A 86 -2.50 6.80 17.84
N ARG A 87 -3.77 6.52 17.54
CA ARG A 87 -4.89 6.99 18.39
C ARG A 87 -5.93 5.91 18.59
N LYS A 88 -6.46 5.80 19.80
CA LYS A 88 -7.73 5.11 20.02
C LYS A 88 -8.87 6.06 19.66
N THR A 89 -9.74 5.64 18.76
CA THR A 89 -10.83 6.47 18.27
C THR A 89 -11.96 5.59 17.72
N SER A 90 -13.02 6.22 17.22
CA SER A 90 -14.01 5.54 16.38
C SER A 90 -13.91 6.03 14.96
N ILE A 91 -14.22 5.17 13.97
CA ILE A 91 -14.23 5.50 12.54
C ILE A 91 -15.68 5.43 12.05
N GLY A 92 -16.23 6.56 11.61
CA GLY A 92 -17.56 6.64 10.99
C GLY A 92 -17.47 6.56 9.47
N VAL A 93 -18.40 5.81 8.86
CA VAL A 93 -18.51 5.66 7.41
C VAL A 93 -19.90 6.08 6.94
N ALA A 94 -19.97 6.87 5.87
CA ALA A 94 -21.19 7.27 5.19
C ALA A 94 -20.97 7.29 3.67
N GLY A 95 -21.87 6.71 2.89
CA GLY A 95 -21.82 6.69 1.43
C GLY A 95 -20.54 6.04 0.88
N GLY A 96 -20.00 5.05 1.58
CA GLY A 96 -18.76 4.36 1.20
C GLY A 96 -17.48 5.15 1.45
N ARG A 97 -17.56 6.28 2.17
CA ARG A 97 -16.42 7.14 2.51
C ARG A 97 -16.28 7.28 4.03
N ILE A 98 -15.08 7.57 4.47
CA ILE A 98 -14.82 7.92 5.87
C ILE A 98 -15.48 9.28 6.14
N ALA A 99 -16.47 9.28 7.01
CA ALA A 99 -17.16 10.50 7.46
C ALA A 99 -16.29 11.28 8.45
N GLY A 100 -15.51 10.58 9.25
CA GLY A 100 -14.59 11.15 10.23
C GLY A 100 -14.09 10.11 11.21
N THR A 101 -13.23 10.57 12.11
CA THR A 101 -12.80 9.87 13.32
C THR A 101 -13.14 10.73 14.52
N GLY A 102 -13.35 10.12 15.68
CA GLY A 102 -13.68 10.83 16.90
C GLY A 102 -14.56 10.02 17.86
N ARG A 103 -15.20 10.70 18.78
CA ARG A 103 -16.09 10.10 19.75
C ARG A 103 -17.42 9.71 19.12
N ALA A 104 -17.75 8.42 19.20
CA ALA A 104 -19.03 7.90 18.73
C ALA A 104 -20.06 7.81 19.86
N GLY A 105 -21.33 8.11 19.58
CA GLY A 105 -22.37 7.95 20.56
C GLY A 105 -23.67 8.67 20.24
N ASN A 106 -24.44 8.93 21.31
CA ASN A 106 -25.75 9.59 21.28
C ASN A 106 -25.67 11.00 21.88
N PRO A 107 -25.77 12.07 21.10
CA PRO A 107 -25.68 13.43 21.59
C PRO A 107 -26.84 13.85 22.50
N ASP A 108 -27.93 13.06 22.57
CA ASP A 108 -29.05 13.35 23.48
C ASP A 108 -28.67 13.08 24.95
N VAL A 109 -27.66 12.23 25.18
CA VAL A 109 -27.23 11.83 26.55
C VAL A 109 -25.74 11.99 26.78
N GLN A 110 -24.95 12.26 25.77
CA GLN A 110 -23.51 12.42 25.85
C GLN A 110 -23.06 13.75 25.23
N ALA A 111 -22.16 14.45 25.92
CA ALA A 111 -21.53 15.66 25.37
C ALA A 111 -20.35 15.31 24.46
N GLY A 112 -20.05 16.17 23.47
CA GLY A 112 -18.86 16.06 22.61
C GLY A 112 -18.87 14.86 21.68
N VAL A 113 -20.04 14.42 21.23
CA VAL A 113 -20.18 13.36 20.22
C VAL A 113 -19.88 13.93 18.85
N ASP A 114 -18.84 13.39 18.18
CA ASP A 114 -18.45 13.73 16.81
C ASP A 114 -19.22 12.86 15.79
N LEU A 115 -19.38 11.60 16.11
CA LEU A 115 -19.94 10.56 15.25
C LEU A 115 -21.24 10.03 15.86
N VAL A 116 -22.35 10.48 15.34
CA VAL A 116 -23.64 10.09 15.90
C VAL A 116 -24.07 8.73 15.40
N VAL A 117 -24.37 7.86 16.33
CA VAL A 117 -24.80 6.47 16.07
C VAL A 117 -26.30 6.37 16.29
N ASP A 118 -27.04 5.94 15.28
CA ASP A 118 -28.46 5.72 15.34
C ASP A 118 -28.83 4.23 15.14
N SER A 119 -30.14 3.94 15.19
CA SER A 119 -30.64 2.57 15.07
C SER A 119 -30.40 1.90 13.71
N HIS A 120 -29.95 2.64 12.69
CA HIS A 120 -29.65 2.15 11.35
C HIS A 120 -28.15 1.99 11.11
N THR A 121 -27.32 2.54 11.98
CA THR A 121 -25.86 2.45 11.87
C THR A 121 -25.39 1.03 12.19
N ALA A 122 -24.75 0.37 11.22
CA ALA A 122 -24.08 -0.92 11.46
C ALA A 122 -22.86 -0.73 12.38
N ILE A 123 -22.60 -1.68 13.27
CA ILE A 123 -21.48 -1.63 14.20
C ILE A 123 -20.54 -2.79 13.94
N VAL A 124 -19.27 -2.47 13.65
CA VAL A 124 -18.17 -3.43 13.60
C VAL A 124 -17.30 -3.20 14.82
N PRO A 125 -17.28 -4.12 15.81
CA PRO A 125 -16.49 -3.96 17.03
C PRO A 125 -14.99 -3.76 16.70
N GLY A 126 -14.39 -2.70 17.23
CA GLY A 126 -12.99 -2.35 17.03
C GLY A 126 -12.10 -2.58 18.25
N GLU A 127 -12.69 -2.98 19.39
CA GLU A 127 -11.98 -3.16 20.64
C GLU A 127 -10.84 -4.18 20.50
N GLY A 128 -9.64 -3.77 20.84
CA GLY A 128 -8.45 -4.61 20.74
C GLY A 128 -7.93 -4.84 19.32
N LEU A 129 -8.55 -4.23 18.31
CA LEU A 129 -8.06 -4.28 16.92
C LEU A 129 -7.29 -3.02 16.55
N ILE A 130 -6.41 -3.16 15.57
CA ILE A 130 -5.71 -2.05 14.90
C ILE A 130 -6.40 -1.80 13.56
N ALA A 131 -6.69 -0.53 13.24
CA ALA A 131 -7.16 -0.10 11.92
C ALA A 131 -6.07 0.64 11.16
N THR A 132 -5.89 0.27 9.90
CA THR A 132 -5.08 1.01 8.92
C THR A 132 -5.89 1.29 7.68
N ALA A 133 -5.47 2.29 6.88
CA ALA A 133 -5.94 2.38 5.51
C ALA A 133 -5.55 1.12 4.74
N GLY A 134 -6.32 0.75 3.74
CA GLY A 134 -5.97 -0.33 2.83
C GLY A 134 -4.62 -0.08 2.15
N ILE A 135 -3.81 -1.13 2.11
CA ILE A 135 -2.47 -1.09 1.52
C ILE A 135 -2.59 -0.89 0.00
N ILE A 136 -1.62 -0.18 -0.57
CA ILE A 136 -1.51 0.09 -2.01
C ILE A 136 -0.23 -0.54 -2.53
N ASP A 137 -0.36 -1.48 -3.44
CA ASP A 137 0.77 -2.01 -4.19
C ASP A 137 0.90 -1.29 -5.53
N SER A 138 1.96 -0.52 -5.68
CA SER A 138 2.16 0.34 -6.86
C SER A 138 2.98 -0.30 -7.98
N HIS A 139 3.27 -1.60 -7.91
CA HIS A 139 4.03 -2.32 -8.93
C HIS A 139 3.52 -3.76 -9.07
N VAL A 140 2.52 -3.97 -9.95
CA VAL A 140 1.89 -5.27 -10.16
C VAL A 140 1.82 -5.58 -11.65
N HIS A 141 2.36 -6.72 -12.07
CA HIS A 141 2.16 -7.27 -13.41
C HIS A 141 0.85 -8.07 -13.48
N LEU A 142 0.04 -7.81 -14.49
CA LEU A 142 -1.34 -8.30 -14.57
C LEU A 142 -1.45 -9.54 -15.47
N SER A 143 -0.76 -10.62 -15.09
CA SER A 143 -0.79 -11.87 -15.85
C SER A 143 -1.92 -12.81 -15.45
N SER A 144 -2.48 -12.68 -14.24
CA SER A 144 -3.56 -13.54 -13.74
C SER A 144 -4.43 -12.83 -12.70
N PRO A 145 -5.76 -13.04 -12.70
CA PRO A 145 -6.66 -12.51 -11.68
C PRO A 145 -6.45 -13.11 -10.28
N ALA A 146 -5.70 -14.21 -10.15
CA ALA A 146 -5.35 -14.80 -8.86
C ALA A 146 -4.59 -13.84 -7.92
N VAL A 147 -3.98 -12.79 -8.47
CA VAL A 147 -3.34 -11.72 -7.70
C VAL A 147 -4.32 -11.04 -6.72
N ALA A 148 -5.62 -11.03 -7.02
CA ALA A 148 -6.62 -10.33 -6.21
C ALA A 148 -6.83 -10.98 -4.83
N GLU A 149 -6.90 -12.30 -4.76
CA GLU A 149 -7.05 -13.03 -3.49
C GLU A 149 -5.80 -12.87 -2.62
N ALA A 150 -4.62 -12.99 -3.22
CA ALA A 150 -3.35 -12.77 -2.53
C ALA A 150 -3.24 -11.33 -1.99
N ALA A 151 -3.69 -10.34 -2.76
CA ALA A 151 -3.72 -8.93 -2.36
C ALA A 151 -4.61 -8.71 -1.13
N LEU A 152 -5.87 -9.12 -1.20
CA LEU A 152 -6.83 -8.95 -0.10
C LEU A 152 -6.40 -9.70 1.16
N SER A 153 -5.83 -10.89 0.98
CA SER A 153 -5.29 -11.70 2.10
C SER A 153 -4.09 -11.05 2.79
N ALA A 154 -3.46 -10.06 2.15
CA ALA A 154 -2.38 -9.24 2.73
C ALA A 154 -2.83 -7.82 3.12
N GLY A 155 -4.14 -7.51 3.06
CA GLY A 155 -4.67 -6.19 3.39
C GLY A 155 -4.51 -5.15 2.28
N ILE A 156 -4.16 -5.56 1.06
CA ILE A 156 -4.06 -4.66 -0.09
C ILE A 156 -5.45 -4.46 -0.69
N THR A 157 -5.85 -3.21 -0.85
CA THR A 157 -7.16 -2.81 -1.39
C THR A 157 -7.07 -2.06 -2.71
N THR A 158 -5.86 -1.63 -3.07
CA THR A 158 -5.61 -0.84 -4.28
C THR A 158 -4.32 -1.30 -4.95
N ILE A 159 -4.33 -1.41 -6.27
CA ILE A 159 -3.14 -1.75 -7.06
C ILE A 159 -2.89 -0.71 -8.16
N VAL A 160 -1.61 -0.55 -8.51
CA VAL A 160 -1.21 0.06 -9.78
C VAL A 160 -0.66 -1.07 -10.65
N GLY A 161 -1.41 -1.40 -11.68
CA GLY A 161 -1.15 -2.54 -12.52
C GLY A 161 -0.61 -2.16 -13.89
N MET A 162 0.22 -3.04 -14.47
CA MET A 162 0.81 -2.85 -15.79
C MET A 162 0.86 -4.17 -16.56
N GLY A 163 1.18 -4.08 -17.85
CA GLY A 163 1.08 -5.22 -18.74
C GLY A 163 2.28 -6.13 -18.81
N THR A 164 3.49 -5.65 -18.55
CA THR A 164 4.69 -6.49 -18.72
C THR A 164 4.87 -7.43 -17.54
N GLY A 165 4.95 -8.71 -17.85
CA GLY A 165 5.42 -9.74 -16.92
C GLY A 165 6.69 -10.36 -17.45
N GLY A 166 7.44 -11.07 -16.61
CA GLY A 166 8.70 -11.72 -16.99
C GLY A 166 8.58 -12.80 -18.08
N VAL A 167 7.35 -13.24 -18.39
CA VAL A 167 7.11 -14.30 -19.38
C VAL A 167 6.33 -13.79 -20.58
N TRP A 168 5.29 -12.98 -20.36
CA TRP A 168 4.37 -12.53 -21.41
C TRP A 168 4.09 -11.05 -21.30
N ASP A 169 4.15 -10.35 -22.44
CA ASP A 169 3.78 -8.96 -22.55
C ASP A 169 2.25 -8.84 -22.73
N VAL A 170 1.52 -8.90 -21.63
CA VAL A 170 0.06 -8.86 -21.58
C VAL A 170 -0.45 -7.72 -20.70
N GLY A 171 -1.76 -7.48 -20.72
CA GLY A 171 -2.42 -6.49 -19.85
C GLY A 171 -2.64 -5.14 -20.53
N ALA A 172 -2.28 -4.03 -19.88
CA ALA A 172 -2.70 -2.68 -20.26
C ALA A 172 -1.84 -2.01 -21.35
N ASN A 173 -1.19 -2.75 -22.25
CA ASN A 173 -0.21 -2.20 -23.18
C ASN A 173 -0.81 -1.23 -24.22
N PRO A 174 -1.68 -1.64 -25.18
CA PRO A 174 -2.36 -0.71 -26.08
C PRO A 174 -3.72 -0.27 -25.51
N ALA A 175 -4.28 0.78 -26.05
CA ALA A 175 -5.60 1.31 -25.66
C ALA A 175 -6.72 0.24 -25.71
N TYR A 176 -6.67 -0.67 -26.68
CA TYR A 176 -7.61 -1.80 -26.76
C TYR A 176 -7.52 -2.72 -25.55
N ASN A 177 -6.30 -3.15 -25.18
CA ASN A 177 -6.07 -4.03 -24.04
C ASN A 177 -6.45 -3.34 -22.72
N LEU A 178 -6.18 -2.05 -22.61
CA LEU A 178 -6.55 -1.26 -21.44
C LEU A 178 -8.06 -1.29 -21.18
N ARG A 179 -8.87 -1.11 -22.22
CA ARG A 179 -10.34 -1.24 -22.12
C ARG A 179 -10.79 -2.66 -21.78
N ALA A 180 -10.21 -3.65 -22.45
CA ALA A 180 -10.53 -5.06 -22.19
C ALA A 180 -10.18 -5.48 -20.76
N LEU A 181 -9.02 -5.06 -20.25
CA LEU A 181 -8.59 -5.31 -18.87
C LEU A 181 -9.54 -4.61 -17.87
N THR A 182 -9.90 -3.36 -18.13
CA THR A 182 -10.85 -2.61 -17.27
C THR A 182 -12.19 -3.32 -17.18
N ALA A 183 -12.71 -3.84 -18.29
CA ALA A 183 -13.95 -4.62 -18.32
C ALA A 183 -13.79 -5.95 -17.55
N GLY A 184 -12.70 -6.69 -17.79
CA GLY A 184 -12.41 -7.95 -17.10
C GLY A 184 -12.21 -7.79 -15.59
N TRP A 185 -11.72 -6.64 -15.16
CA TRP A 185 -11.48 -6.34 -13.75
C TRP A 185 -12.72 -5.82 -12.99
N ALA A 186 -13.85 -5.63 -13.66
CA ALA A 186 -15.04 -5.03 -13.05
C ALA A 186 -15.56 -5.79 -11.82
N GLY A 187 -15.42 -7.12 -11.80
CA GLY A 187 -15.82 -7.98 -10.68
C GLY A 187 -14.73 -8.23 -9.63
N VAL A 188 -13.56 -7.58 -9.74
CA VAL A 188 -12.45 -7.76 -8.81
C VAL A 188 -12.58 -6.77 -7.66
N PRO A 189 -12.56 -7.20 -6.38
CA PRO A 189 -12.77 -6.34 -5.21
C PRO A 189 -11.52 -5.52 -4.83
N LEU A 190 -10.82 -4.98 -5.82
CA LEU A 190 -9.67 -4.10 -5.67
C LEU A 190 -9.87 -2.83 -6.47
N ASN A 191 -9.50 -1.70 -5.92
CA ASN A 191 -9.29 -0.52 -6.73
C ASN A 191 -8.08 -0.73 -7.64
N ALA A 192 -8.08 -0.12 -8.80
CA ALA A 192 -6.93 -0.20 -9.69
C ALA A 192 -6.70 1.08 -10.49
N ALA A 193 -5.43 1.41 -10.70
CA ALA A 193 -4.96 2.27 -11.76
C ALA A 193 -4.17 1.41 -12.75
N PHE A 194 -4.53 1.42 -14.04
CA PHE A 194 -3.81 0.65 -15.04
C PHE A 194 -2.86 1.54 -15.82
N LEU A 195 -1.57 1.17 -15.82
CA LEU A 195 -0.54 1.90 -16.56
C LEU A 195 -0.50 1.40 -18.00
N ALA A 196 -0.64 2.32 -18.93
CA ALA A 196 -0.41 2.05 -20.33
C ALA A 196 1.08 2.00 -20.67
N ARG A 197 1.44 1.41 -21.83
CA ARG A 197 2.80 1.43 -22.34
C ARG A 197 3.22 2.87 -22.64
N GLY A 198 4.29 3.35 -21.97
CA GLY A 198 4.86 4.67 -22.17
C GLY A 198 5.98 4.71 -23.22
N SER A 199 6.53 3.55 -23.62
CA SER A 199 7.63 3.41 -24.56
C SER A 199 7.18 3.68 -25.99
N SER A 200 7.02 4.95 -26.35
CA SER A 200 6.56 5.37 -27.69
C SER A 200 7.18 6.72 -28.07
N ARG A 201 7.50 6.87 -29.35
CA ARG A 201 7.83 8.16 -29.99
C ARG A 201 6.60 8.86 -30.57
N SER A 202 5.44 8.20 -30.55
CA SER A 202 4.20 8.76 -31.06
C SER A 202 3.36 9.27 -29.91
N ALA A 203 3.26 10.59 -29.76
CA ALA A 203 2.35 11.22 -28.80
C ALA A 203 0.90 10.77 -29.02
N ALA A 204 0.43 10.67 -30.27
CA ALA A 204 -0.92 10.24 -30.60
C ALA A 204 -1.28 8.84 -30.06
N LEU A 205 -0.34 7.90 -29.99
CA LEU A 205 -0.59 6.58 -29.40
C LEU A 205 -0.71 6.65 -27.88
N LEU A 206 0.05 7.53 -27.24
CA LEU A 206 -0.04 7.77 -25.80
C LEU A 206 -1.35 8.52 -25.45
N GLU A 207 -1.73 9.51 -26.24
CA GLU A 207 -3.00 10.23 -26.11
C GLU A 207 -4.21 9.28 -26.27
N ALA A 208 -4.16 8.36 -27.24
CA ALA A 208 -5.19 7.33 -27.38
C ALA A 208 -5.30 6.43 -26.13
N ALA A 209 -4.20 6.18 -25.42
CA ALA A 209 -4.23 5.45 -24.14
C ALA A 209 -4.83 6.32 -23.01
N VAL A 210 -4.57 7.62 -22.99
CA VAL A 210 -5.23 8.57 -22.07
C VAL A 210 -6.75 8.52 -22.24
N GLU A 211 -7.23 8.64 -23.48
CA GLU A 211 -8.66 8.55 -23.83
C GLU A 211 -9.27 7.19 -23.48
N ALA A 212 -8.48 6.11 -23.56
CA ALA A 212 -8.91 4.77 -23.16
C ALA A 212 -8.94 4.54 -21.64
N GLY A 213 -8.63 5.55 -20.83
CA GLY A 213 -8.69 5.47 -19.38
C GLY A 213 -7.40 4.98 -18.71
N ALA A 214 -6.24 5.29 -19.26
CA ALA A 214 -4.97 5.03 -18.57
C ALA A 214 -4.95 5.78 -17.23
N GLY A 215 -4.46 5.10 -16.18
CA GLY A 215 -4.18 5.70 -14.88
C GLY A 215 -2.74 6.22 -14.75
N GLY A 216 -1.95 6.09 -15.80
CA GLY A 216 -0.55 6.49 -15.90
C GLY A 216 0.17 5.75 -17.02
N PHE A 217 1.48 5.92 -17.06
CA PHE A 217 2.33 5.25 -18.05
C PHE A 217 3.45 4.44 -17.38
N LYS A 218 3.86 3.35 -18.04
CA LYS A 218 5.06 2.59 -17.72
C LYS A 218 6.04 2.64 -18.87
N VAL A 219 7.26 3.04 -18.61
CA VAL A 219 8.40 2.93 -19.53
C VAL A 219 9.28 1.77 -19.10
N HIS A 220 9.64 0.89 -20.03
CA HIS A 220 10.41 -0.32 -19.79
C HIS A 220 11.30 -0.65 -21.01
N GLU A 221 12.52 -1.14 -20.77
CA GLU A 221 13.49 -1.47 -21.83
C GLU A 221 12.99 -2.54 -22.79
N ASP A 222 12.23 -3.53 -22.33
CA ASP A 222 11.64 -4.57 -23.17
C ASP A 222 10.80 -4.02 -24.34
N TRP A 223 10.30 -2.80 -24.20
CA TRP A 223 9.51 -2.09 -25.23
C TRP A 223 10.29 -1.00 -25.94
N GLY A 224 11.50 -0.72 -25.46
CA GLY A 224 12.32 0.41 -25.84
C GLY A 224 12.16 1.60 -24.88
N ALA A 225 13.29 2.15 -24.50
CA ALA A 225 13.35 3.24 -23.52
C ALA A 225 14.49 4.22 -23.89
N THR A 226 14.53 4.63 -25.16
CA THR A 226 15.46 5.69 -25.55
C THR A 226 15.11 7.01 -24.89
N PRO A 227 16.07 7.95 -24.73
CA PRO A 227 15.78 9.27 -24.19
C PRO A 227 14.60 9.98 -24.86
N GLU A 228 14.45 9.82 -26.20
CA GLU A 228 13.34 10.39 -26.95
C GLU A 228 11.98 9.77 -26.56
N GLN A 229 11.93 8.45 -26.31
CA GLN A 229 10.70 7.78 -25.86
C GLN A 229 10.32 8.22 -24.44
N VAL A 230 11.30 8.35 -23.55
CA VAL A 230 11.10 8.87 -22.19
C VAL A 230 10.59 10.31 -22.24
N ASP A 231 11.20 11.15 -23.07
CA ASP A 231 10.81 12.56 -23.21
C ASP A 231 9.39 12.70 -23.78
N THR A 232 9.04 11.97 -24.84
CA THR A 232 7.69 11.95 -25.44
C THR A 232 6.64 11.50 -24.41
N CYS A 233 6.92 10.42 -23.67
CA CYS A 233 6.03 9.92 -22.64
C CYS A 233 5.80 10.95 -21.52
N LEU A 234 6.85 11.56 -21.04
CA LEU A 234 6.77 12.60 -20.00
C LEU A 234 6.03 13.84 -20.50
N GLY A 235 6.20 14.25 -21.77
CA GLY A 235 5.46 15.35 -22.36
C GLY A 235 3.94 15.12 -22.37
N VAL A 236 3.50 13.95 -22.83
CA VAL A 236 2.07 13.58 -22.79
C VAL A 236 1.57 13.44 -21.35
N ALA A 237 2.37 12.86 -20.46
CA ALA A 237 2.01 12.71 -19.05
C ALA A 237 1.84 14.06 -18.35
N GLU A 238 2.71 15.06 -18.63
CA GLU A 238 2.58 16.42 -18.10
C GLU A 238 1.26 17.05 -18.56
N ALA A 239 0.94 16.93 -19.86
CA ALA A 239 -0.29 17.47 -20.43
C ALA A 239 -1.55 16.80 -19.85
N ALA A 240 -1.51 15.50 -19.60
CA ALA A 240 -2.62 14.72 -19.08
C ALA A 240 -2.70 14.65 -17.54
N GLY A 241 -1.74 15.21 -16.82
CA GLY A 241 -1.68 15.13 -15.34
C GLY A 241 -1.41 13.73 -14.79
N LEU A 242 -0.78 12.84 -15.56
CA LEU A 242 -0.62 11.43 -15.25
C LEU A 242 0.77 11.09 -14.67
N PRO A 243 0.88 10.10 -13.77
CA PRO A 243 2.17 9.59 -13.32
C PRO A 243 2.88 8.78 -14.41
N VAL A 244 4.22 8.80 -14.34
CA VAL A 244 5.08 7.92 -15.15
C VAL A 244 5.88 7.04 -14.23
N ALA A 245 5.71 5.72 -14.37
CA ALA A 245 6.54 4.72 -13.73
C ALA A 245 7.69 4.32 -14.68
N LEU A 246 8.90 4.33 -14.16
CA LEU A 246 10.10 4.02 -14.92
C LEU A 246 10.72 2.74 -14.36
N HIS A 247 10.96 1.76 -15.21
CA HIS A 247 11.87 0.66 -14.91
C HIS A 247 13.28 1.28 -14.81
N THR A 248 13.88 1.25 -13.63
CA THR A 248 14.98 2.18 -13.29
C THR A 248 16.24 1.95 -14.10
N ASP A 249 16.52 0.71 -14.45
CA ASP A 249 17.65 0.31 -15.28
C ASP A 249 17.37 0.39 -16.79
N THR A 250 16.25 1.03 -17.16
CA THR A 250 15.76 1.16 -18.53
C THR A 250 16.83 1.56 -19.55
N LEU A 251 17.65 2.57 -19.23
CA LEU A 251 18.72 2.98 -20.12
C LEU A 251 20.05 2.30 -19.83
N ASN A 252 20.17 1.54 -18.75
CA ASN A 252 21.42 0.92 -18.34
C ASN A 252 21.76 -0.34 -19.12
N GLU A 253 20.83 -0.90 -19.87
CA GLU A 253 21.15 -1.93 -20.88
C GLU A 253 21.93 -1.32 -22.07
N SER A 254 21.83 0.01 -22.28
CA SER A 254 22.48 0.74 -23.37
C SER A 254 23.05 2.11 -22.98
N GLY A 255 23.06 2.46 -21.70
CA GLY A 255 23.53 3.76 -21.18
C GLY A 255 23.88 3.68 -19.69
N TYR A 256 23.93 4.84 -19.06
CA TYR A 256 24.28 5.01 -17.64
C TYR A 256 23.17 5.74 -16.90
N LEU A 257 23.21 5.74 -15.56
CA LEU A 257 22.26 6.48 -14.71
C LEU A 257 22.16 7.96 -15.11
N ALA A 258 23.28 8.59 -15.45
CA ALA A 258 23.32 9.99 -15.91
C ALA A 258 22.43 10.22 -17.15
N ASP A 259 22.36 9.26 -18.08
CA ASP A 259 21.54 9.35 -19.27
C ASP A 259 20.05 9.25 -18.92
N THR A 260 19.71 8.36 -17.98
CA THR A 260 18.34 8.24 -17.44
C THR A 260 17.89 9.55 -16.79
N ILE A 261 18.72 10.13 -15.94
CA ILE A 261 18.42 11.41 -15.26
C ILE A 261 18.29 12.55 -16.27
N ALA A 262 19.17 12.61 -17.27
CA ALA A 262 19.10 13.61 -18.34
C ALA A 262 17.78 13.49 -19.12
N ALA A 263 17.35 12.27 -19.44
CA ALA A 263 16.10 12.01 -20.16
C ALA A 263 14.85 12.44 -19.36
N THR A 264 14.87 12.36 -18.02
CA THR A 264 13.75 12.87 -17.20
C THR A 264 13.64 14.39 -17.23
N ALA A 265 14.73 15.12 -17.50
CA ALA A 265 14.80 16.58 -17.53
C ALA A 265 14.19 17.24 -16.27
N GLY A 266 14.38 16.63 -15.10
CA GLY A 266 13.86 17.12 -13.81
C GLY A 266 12.36 16.92 -13.58
N ARG A 267 11.64 16.25 -14.50
CA ARG A 267 10.23 15.93 -14.36
C ARG A 267 10.02 14.74 -13.42
N THR A 268 8.93 14.74 -12.67
CA THR A 268 8.60 13.68 -11.72
C THR A 268 8.50 12.31 -12.37
N VAL A 269 9.18 11.31 -11.81
CA VAL A 269 9.06 9.90 -12.17
C VAL A 269 8.98 9.04 -10.91
N HIS A 270 8.20 7.96 -10.97
CA HIS A 270 8.26 6.89 -9.98
C HIS A 270 9.24 5.82 -10.47
N ALA A 271 10.41 5.77 -9.88
CA ALA A 271 11.46 4.80 -10.22
C ALA A 271 11.26 3.51 -9.43
N TYR A 272 11.09 2.39 -10.11
CA TYR A 272 10.92 1.07 -9.51
C TYR A 272 12.26 0.42 -9.15
N HIS A 273 12.26 -0.48 -8.14
CA HIS A 273 13.40 -1.31 -7.70
C HIS A 273 14.76 -0.58 -7.78
N VAL A 274 14.85 0.55 -7.05
CA VAL A 274 16.01 1.47 -7.09
C VAL A 274 17.33 0.87 -6.61
N GLU A 275 17.33 -0.33 -6.02
CA GLU A 275 18.57 -1.06 -5.68
C GLU A 275 19.23 -1.73 -6.90
N GLY A 276 18.51 -1.74 -8.03
CA GLY A 276 18.97 -2.28 -9.30
C GLY A 276 18.31 -3.57 -9.73
N GLY A 277 17.50 -4.25 -8.88
CA GLY A 277 16.61 -5.39 -9.20
C GLY A 277 17.05 -6.38 -10.27
N GLY A 278 18.32 -6.46 -10.54
CA GLY A 278 18.92 -7.13 -11.69
C GLY A 278 19.53 -6.21 -12.73
N GLY A 279 19.56 -4.88 -12.51
CA GLY A 279 20.17 -3.89 -13.37
C GLY A 279 21.58 -3.47 -12.95
N HIS A 280 21.95 -2.27 -13.32
CA HIS A 280 23.27 -1.70 -13.05
C HIS A 280 23.40 -1.25 -11.59
N PRO A 281 24.54 -1.47 -10.92
CA PRO A 281 24.65 -1.20 -9.47
C PRO A 281 24.65 0.28 -9.08
N ASP A 282 25.01 1.20 -9.96
CA ASP A 282 24.97 2.63 -9.74
C ASP A 282 23.55 3.21 -9.71
N ILE A 283 22.54 2.43 -10.10
CA ILE A 283 21.13 2.84 -10.12
C ILE A 283 20.67 3.35 -8.75
N LEU A 284 21.16 2.82 -7.65
CA LEU A 284 20.79 3.29 -6.33
C LEU A 284 21.08 4.79 -6.12
N GLU A 285 22.02 5.39 -6.87
CA GLU A 285 22.29 6.83 -6.84
C GLU A 285 21.11 7.67 -7.36
N ILE A 286 20.12 7.08 -7.99
CA ILE A 286 18.90 7.78 -8.45
C ILE A 286 18.14 8.44 -7.29
N VAL A 287 18.30 7.94 -6.06
CA VAL A 287 17.69 8.52 -4.85
C VAL A 287 18.28 9.90 -4.47
N ASN A 288 19.40 10.30 -5.08
CA ASN A 288 19.98 11.63 -4.90
C ASN A 288 19.14 12.75 -5.55
N TYR A 289 18.20 12.40 -6.42
CA TYR A 289 17.43 13.36 -7.20
C TYR A 289 16.04 13.57 -6.62
N ARG A 290 15.67 14.84 -6.37
CA ARG A 290 14.41 15.20 -5.70
C ARG A 290 13.16 14.81 -6.47
N HIS A 291 13.19 14.90 -7.80
CA HIS A 291 12.06 14.60 -8.69
C HIS A 291 11.86 13.10 -8.90
N VAL A 292 12.75 12.27 -8.36
CA VAL A 292 12.62 10.81 -8.43
C VAL A 292 11.99 10.30 -7.15
N LEU A 293 10.82 9.69 -7.29
CA LEU A 293 10.11 8.99 -6.22
C LEU A 293 10.49 7.52 -6.31
N GLY A 294 11.50 7.11 -5.53
CA GLY A 294 12.04 5.75 -5.60
C GLY A 294 11.16 4.73 -4.86
N SER A 295 11.16 3.50 -5.34
CA SER A 295 10.56 2.36 -4.64
C SER A 295 11.45 1.13 -4.67
N SER A 296 11.26 0.28 -3.66
CA SER A 296 11.89 -1.04 -3.56
C SER A 296 10.85 -2.14 -3.68
N THR A 297 11.29 -3.29 -4.17
CA THR A 297 10.46 -4.49 -4.30
C THR A 297 10.73 -5.48 -3.17
N THR A 298 9.74 -6.32 -2.86
CA THR A 298 9.77 -7.21 -1.71
C THR A 298 10.95 -8.19 -1.63
N PRO A 299 11.53 -8.71 -2.73
CA PRO A 299 12.58 -9.73 -2.65
C PRO A 299 13.88 -9.29 -1.97
N THR A 300 14.22 -8.00 -2.00
CA THR A 300 15.44 -7.46 -1.38
C THR A 300 15.25 -7.04 0.08
N LEU A 301 14.03 -7.14 0.60
CA LEU A 301 13.62 -6.60 1.90
C LEU A 301 13.21 -7.69 2.90
N PRO A 302 13.84 -7.75 4.08
CA PRO A 302 15.16 -7.24 4.41
C PRO A 302 16.30 -8.13 3.89
N LEU A 303 17.53 -7.63 3.90
CA LEU A 303 18.73 -8.43 3.57
C LEU A 303 18.93 -9.54 4.60
N THR A 304 18.88 -10.77 4.12
CA THR A 304 19.12 -12.00 4.91
C THR A 304 20.27 -12.80 4.31
N ALA A 305 20.80 -13.74 5.05
CA ALA A 305 21.80 -14.68 4.54
C ALA A 305 21.34 -15.48 3.29
N ALA A 306 20.01 -15.62 3.10
CA ALA A 306 19.43 -16.33 1.96
C ALA A 306 19.08 -15.42 0.77
N THR A 307 19.06 -14.09 0.94
CA THR A 307 18.50 -13.16 -0.04
C THR A 307 19.12 -13.32 -1.44
N VAL A 308 20.44 -13.35 -1.55
CA VAL A 308 21.11 -13.50 -2.86
C VAL A 308 20.82 -14.86 -3.49
N ALA A 309 20.77 -15.92 -2.69
CA ALA A 309 20.47 -17.27 -3.18
C ALA A 309 19.02 -17.40 -3.67
N GLU A 310 18.08 -16.66 -3.07
CA GLU A 310 16.68 -16.60 -3.52
C GLU A 310 16.52 -15.74 -4.79
N LEU A 311 17.24 -14.62 -4.87
CA LEU A 311 17.15 -13.70 -6.00
C LEU A 311 17.77 -14.25 -7.27
N LEU A 312 18.85 -15.00 -7.20
CA LEU A 312 19.58 -15.49 -8.37
C LEU A 312 18.70 -16.28 -9.36
N PRO A 313 17.93 -17.31 -8.96
CA PRO A 313 17.06 -18.02 -9.89
C PRO A 313 15.91 -17.14 -10.40
N MET A 314 15.43 -16.18 -9.61
CA MET A 314 14.40 -15.24 -10.05
C MET A 314 14.95 -14.33 -11.14
N THR A 315 16.10 -13.72 -10.95
CA THR A 315 16.81 -12.90 -11.95
C THR A 315 17.04 -13.68 -13.24
N MET A 316 17.51 -14.90 -13.14
CA MET A 316 17.72 -15.75 -14.32
C MET A 316 16.43 -16.04 -15.09
N THR A 317 15.34 -16.31 -14.38
CA THR A 317 14.03 -16.63 -15.00
C THR A 317 13.44 -15.40 -15.70
N VAL A 318 13.41 -14.25 -15.02
CA VAL A 318 12.79 -13.02 -15.53
C VAL A 318 13.55 -12.48 -16.73
N HIS A 319 14.88 -12.49 -16.71
CA HIS A 319 15.71 -12.03 -17.82
C HIS A 319 15.96 -13.13 -18.88
N LYS A 320 15.29 -14.29 -18.79
CA LYS A 320 15.44 -15.43 -19.71
C LYS A 320 16.88 -15.93 -19.86
N LEU A 321 17.70 -15.76 -18.81
CA LEU A 321 19.06 -16.25 -18.74
C LEU A 321 19.07 -17.77 -18.53
N GLN A 322 20.08 -18.43 -19.10
CA GLN A 322 20.18 -19.89 -19.06
C GLN A 322 21.29 -20.35 -18.11
N ALA A 323 20.93 -21.08 -17.06
CA ALA A 323 21.88 -21.59 -16.06
C ALA A 323 23.01 -22.46 -16.67
N ARG A 324 22.78 -23.06 -17.84
CA ARG A 324 23.78 -23.88 -18.53
C ARG A 324 24.86 -23.06 -19.25
N LEU A 325 24.64 -21.76 -19.43
CA LEU A 325 25.61 -20.84 -20.00
C LEU A 325 26.35 -20.12 -18.88
N GLY A 326 27.66 -20.34 -18.79
CA GLY A 326 28.47 -19.70 -17.75
C GLY A 326 28.47 -18.18 -17.83
N SER A 327 28.33 -17.59 -19.04
CA SER A 327 28.16 -16.15 -19.25
C SER A 327 26.89 -15.62 -18.60
N ASP A 328 25.77 -16.33 -18.79
CA ASP A 328 24.47 -15.90 -18.26
C ASP A 328 24.42 -15.98 -16.75
N ALA A 329 24.98 -17.05 -16.19
CA ALA A 329 25.11 -17.19 -14.74
C ALA A 329 26.01 -16.10 -14.13
N ALA A 330 27.09 -15.73 -14.81
CA ALA A 330 27.97 -14.64 -14.38
C ALA A 330 27.27 -13.27 -14.45
N ILE A 331 26.50 -13.01 -15.51
CA ILE A 331 25.68 -11.79 -15.65
C ILE A 331 24.67 -11.71 -14.50
N ALA A 332 23.90 -12.77 -14.26
CA ALA A 332 22.93 -12.78 -13.18
C ALA A 332 23.59 -12.52 -11.81
N ALA A 333 24.71 -13.18 -11.52
CA ALA A 333 25.42 -13.00 -10.26
C ALA A 333 25.99 -11.58 -10.08
N SER A 334 26.47 -10.96 -11.17
CA SER A 334 27.03 -9.60 -11.12
C SER A 334 25.99 -8.50 -10.82
N ARG A 335 24.72 -8.80 -11.08
CA ARG A 335 23.60 -7.89 -10.82
C ARG A 335 23.14 -7.87 -9.36
N LEU A 336 23.50 -8.89 -8.56
CA LEU A 336 23.05 -9.05 -7.18
C LEU A 336 24.15 -8.65 -6.20
N ARG A 337 24.05 -7.41 -5.70
CA ARG A 337 25.08 -6.85 -4.83
C ARG A 337 24.60 -6.70 -3.40
N ARG A 338 25.24 -7.38 -2.47
CA ARG A 338 24.93 -7.29 -1.04
C ARG A 338 25.08 -5.89 -0.49
N HIS A 339 26.07 -5.13 -0.96
CA HIS A 339 26.30 -3.73 -0.57
C HIS A 339 25.15 -2.81 -1.02
N GLY A 340 24.60 -3.02 -2.23
CA GLY A 340 23.45 -2.28 -2.74
C GLY A 340 22.19 -2.57 -1.90
N ILE A 341 21.89 -3.85 -1.65
CA ILE A 341 20.73 -4.28 -0.85
C ILE A 341 20.87 -3.79 0.61
N ALA A 342 22.05 -3.86 1.21
CA ALA A 342 22.29 -3.32 2.55
C ALA A 342 22.03 -1.82 2.61
N ALA A 343 22.52 -1.07 1.62
CA ALA A 343 22.32 0.38 1.52
C ALA A 343 20.84 0.72 1.27
N GLU A 344 20.14 -0.02 0.42
CA GLU A 344 18.70 0.11 0.20
C GLU A 344 17.92 -0.02 1.52
N ASN A 345 18.20 -1.07 2.29
CA ASN A 345 17.55 -1.32 3.58
C ASN A 345 17.78 -0.15 4.56
N HIS A 346 19.01 0.36 4.61
CA HIS A 346 19.36 1.53 5.43
C HIS A 346 18.63 2.80 4.96
N LEU A 347 18.56 3.04 3.65
CA LEU A 347 17.88 4.20 3.06
C LEU A 347 16.38 4.21 3.34
N HIS A 348 15.75 3.04 3.46
CA HIS A 348 14.37 2.96 3.91
C HIS A 348 14.18 3.50 5.32
N ASP A 349 15.06 3.14 6.26
CA ASP A 349 14.95 3.60 7.64
C ASP A 349 15.26 5.09 7.80
N LEU A 350 16.10 5.64 6.93
CA LEU A 350 16.35 7.08 6.83
C LEU A 350 15.19 7.87 6.22
N GLY A 351 14.19 7.22 5.63
CA GLY A 351 13.11 7.89 4.90
C GLY A 351 13.54 8.44 3.53
N ALA A 352 14.57 7.85 2.92
CA ALA A 352 15.09 8.24 1.62
C ALA A 352 14.44 7.47 0.45
N ILE A 353 13.91 6.28 0.68
CA ILE A 353 13.09 5.54 -0.28
C ILE A 353 11.66 5.56 0.22
N PRO A 354 10.74 6.29 -0.44
CA PRO A 354 9.41 6.57 0.08
C PRO A 354 8.37 5.48 -0.13
N ILE A 355 8.62 4.48 -0.98
CA ILE A 355 7.62 3.49 -1.39
C ILE A 355 8.22 2.08 -1.31
N ILE A 356 7.37 1.12 -0.89
CA ILE A 356 7.61 -0.32 -1.00
C ILE A 356 6.46 -0.91 -1.80
N ASN A 357 6.76 -1.77 -2.76
CA ASN A 357 5.80 -2.47 -3.60
C ASN A 357 6.24 -3.93 -3.85
N SER A 358 5.49 -4.69 -4.64
CA SER A 358 5.78 -6.12 -4.76
C SER A 358 6.63 -6.49 -5.96
N ASP A 359 6.42 -5.89 -7.11
CA ASP A 359 6.78 -6.43 -8.41
C ASP A 359 6.14 -7.82 -8.65
N SER A 360 4.87 -7.92 -8.26
CA SER A 360 4.14 -9.19 -8.33
C SER A 360 4.01 -9.68 -9.77
N MET A 361 4.20 -10.99 -9.97
CA MET A 361 4.26 -11.66 -11.27
C MET A 361 5.44 -11.24 -12.15
N GLY A 362 6.34 -10.39 -11.64
CA GLY A 362 7.70 -10.18 -12.11
C GLY A 362 8.68 -10.90 -11.19
N MET A 363 9.40 -10.14 -10.35
CA MET A 363 10.37 -10.72 -9.41
C MET A 363 9.87 -10.86 -7.96
N GLY A 364 8.67 -10.39 -7.62
CA GLY A 364 8.15 -10.41 -6.26
C GLY A 364 6.73 -10.97 -6.12
N ARG A 365 6.16 -10.78 -4.92
CA ARG A 365 4.86 -11.35 -4.55
C ARG A 365 4.04 -10.34 -3.79
N ILE A 366 2.81 -10.05 -4.27
CA ILE A 366 1.89 -9.09 -3.65
C ILE A 366 1.56 -9.43 -2.20
N GLY A 367 1.37 -10.71 -1.87
CA GLY A 367 1.09 -11.18 -0.51
C GLY A 367 2.21 -10.93 0.50
N GLU A 368 3.38 -10.46 0.06
CA GLU A 368 4.53 -10.22 0.94
C GLU A 368 4.74 -8.73 1.28
N VAL A 369 4.03 -7.80 0.65
CA VAL A 369 4.26 -6.34 0.83
C VAL A 369 4.18 -5.94 2.30
N ALA A 370 3.07 -6.23 2.97
CA ALA A 370 2.92 -5.90 4.39
C ALA A 370 4.00 -6.58 5.24
N ARG A 371 4.14 -7.90 5.10
CA ARG A 371 5.07 -8.69 5.90
C ARG A 371 6.52 -8.21 5.76
N ARG A 372 7.02 -8.05 4.53
CA ARG A 372 8.40 -7.61 4.27
C ARG A 372 8.65 -6.18 4.77
N THR A 373 7.65 -5.31 4.68
CA THR A 373 7.72 -3.96 5.24
C THR A 373 7.96 -4.00 6.76
N TRP A 374 7.20 -4.81 7.50
CA TRP A 374 7.35 -4.90 8.96
C TRP A 374 8.58 -5.69 9.38
N GLN A 375 9.00 -6.69 8.60
CA GLN A 375 10.28 -7.37 8.81
C GLN A 375 11.45 -6.39 8.66
N LEU A 376 11.44 -5.57 7.61
CA LEU A 376 12.48 -4.55 7.41
C LEU A 376 12.48 -3.51 8.54
N ALA A 377 11.30 -3.00 8.93
CA ALA A 377 11.18 -2.06 10.04
C ALA A 377 11.74 -2.62 11.36
N HIS A 378 11.44 -3.91 11.64
CA HIS A 378 11.99 -4.61 12.81
C HIS A 378 13.53 -4.75 12.74
N VAL A 379 14.06 -5.20 11.60
CA VAL A 379 15.51 -5.40 11.42
C VAL A 379 16.25 -4.07 11.61
N GLN A 380 15.75 -2.99 11.01
CA GLN A 380 16.38 -1.67 11.15
C GLN A 380 16.28 -1.11 12.57
N ALA A 381 15.18 -1.38 13.28
CA ALA A 381 15.05 -1.03 14.70
C ALA A 381 16.05 -1.83 15.56
N ALA A 382 16.16 -3.13 15.32
CA ALA A 382 17.07 -4.01 16.06
C ALA A 382 18.54 -3.61 15.88
N LEU A 383 18.94 -3.25 14.66
CA LEU A 383 20.30 -2.77 14.36
C LEU A 383 20.66 -1.47 15.10
N ARG A 384 19.67 -0.69 15.52
CA ARG A 384 19.83 0.55 16.29
C ARG A 384 19.63 0.36 17.79
N GLY A 385 19.28 -0.84 18.24
CA GLY A 385 18.90 -1.10 19.64
C GLY A 385 17.55 -0.48 20.04
N GLU A 386 16.67 -0.21 19.07
CA GLU A 386 15.38 0.48 19.23
C GLU A 386 14.21 -0.52 19.20
N THR A 387 14.31 -1.61 19.94
CA THR A 387 13.28 -2.66 20.05
C THR A 387 12.89 -2.89 21.50
N GLY A 388 11.67 -3.40 21.71
CA GLY A 388 11.19 -3.78 23.04
C GLY A 388 10.14 -2.84 23.62
N PRO A 389 9.50 -3.23 24.73
CA PRO A 389 8.35 -2.52 25.29
C PRO A 389 8.69 -1.13 25.84
N GLU A 390 9.96 -0.85 26.11
CA GLU A 390 10.40 0.47 26.62
C GLU A 390 10.61 1.51 25.51
N VAL A 391 10.54 1.11 24.25
CA VAL A 391 10.77 1.99 23.10
C VAL A 391 9.49 2.18 22.30
N ALA A 392 8.94 3.39 22.29
CA ALA A 392 7.84 3.75 21.39
C ALA A 392 8.36 3.90 19.95
N ALA A 393 7.89 3.03 19.06
CA ALA A 393 8.33 2.99 17.67
C ALA A 393 7.39 3.77 16.72
N ASN A 394 6.54 4.68 17.23
CA ASN A 394 5.50 5.37 16.46
C ASN A 394 6.03 6.00 15.18
N GLU A 395 7.09 6.80 15.26
CA GLU A 395 7.66 7.47 14.09
C GLU A 395 8.15 6.49 13.02
N ARG A 396 8.80 5.40 13.42
CA ARG A 396 9.22 4.35 12.49
C ARG A 396 8.02 3.64 11.88
N VAL A 397 7.06 3.22 12.70
CA VAL A 397 5.86 2.51 12.25
C VAL A 397 5.07 3.36 11.26
N LEU A 398 4.82 4.62 11.57
CA LEU A 398 4.10 5.54 10.68
C LEU A 398 4.89 5.86 9.40
N ARG A 399 6.23 5.94 9.47
CA ARG A 399 7.11 6.08 8.29
C ARG A 399 6.98 4.88 7.36
N TYR A 400 7.05 3.66 7.89
CA TYR A 400 6.93 2.44 7.08
C TYR A 400 5.50 2.23 6.58
N LEU A 401 4.49 2.57 7.37
CA LEU A 401 3.09 2.52 6.93
C LEU A 401 2.84 3.48 5.76
N ALA A 402 3.41 4.69 5.79
CA ALA A 402 3.30 5.64 4.70
C ALA A 402 3.84 5.08 3.37
N LYS A 403 4.87 4.22 3.39
CA LYS A 403 5.49 3.63 2.20
C LYS A 403 4.56 2.67 1.44
N ILE A 404 3.60 2.10 2.11
CA ILE A 404 2.66 1.12 1.54
C ILE A 404 1.20 1.61 1.54
N THR A 405 0.96 2.87 1.92
CA THR A 405 -0.38 3.47 1.93
C THR A 405 -0.38 4.84 1.24
N LEU A 406 0.01 5.89 1.96
CA LEU A 406 -0.17 7.26 1.50
C LEU A 406 0.82 7.69 0.40
N ASN A 407 2.09 7.29 0.51
CA ASN A 407 3.10 7.70 -0.46
C ASN A 407 2.85 7.14 -1.88
N PRO A 408 2.53 5.84 -2.06
CA PRO A 408 2.11 5.35 -3.38
C PRO A 408 0.82 6.03 -3.87
N ALA A 409 -0.11 6.39 -2.98
CA ALA A 409 -1.30 7.16 -3.37
C ALA A 409 -0.94 8.56 -3.90
N ILE A 410 0.00 9.26 -3.25
CA ILE A 410 0.51 10.56 -3.70
C ILE A 410 1.20 10.42 -5.05
N ALA A 411 2.16 9.49 -5.16
CA ALA A 411 2.94 9.29 -6.38
C ALA A 411 2.09 8.98 -7.62
N HIS A 412 0.93 8.32 -7.41
CA HIS A 412 0.00 7.95 -8.47
C HIS A 412 -1.26 8.81 -8.53
N GLY A 413 -1.30 9.96 -7.85
CA GLY A 413 -2.39 10.91 -7.95
C GLY A 413 -3.73 10.42 -7.40
N MET A 414 -3.72 9.53 -6.42
CA MET A 414 -4.91 8.92 -5.80
C MET A 414 -5.14 9.36 -4.35
N ALA A 415 -4.28 10.20 -3.79
CA ALA A 415 -4.24 10.50 -2.35
C ALA A 415 -5.49 11.23 -1.81
N SER A 416 -6.26 11.89 -2.67
CA SER A 416 -7.57 12.45 -2.30
C SER A 416 -8.64 11.39 -2.03
N HIS A 417 -8.39 10.14 -2.45
CA HIS A 417 -9.38 9.07 -2.39
C HIS A 417 -8.96 7.87 -1.52
N VAL A 418 -7.67 7.56 -1.44
CA VAL A 418 -7.12 6.38 -0.74
C VAL A 418 -5.83 6.70 0.02
N GLY A 419 -5.32 5.75 0.79
CA GLY A 419 -4.00 5.80 1.43
C GLY A 419 -3.98 6.39 2.84
N SER A 420 -5.11 6.84 3.39
CA SER A 420 -5.26 7.30 4.78
C SER A 420 -6.70 7.11 5.24
N LEU A 421 -6.91 7.08 6.56
CA LEU A 421 -8.21 7.03 7.22
C LEU A 421 -8.81 8.43 7.47
N ALA A 422 -8.23 9.47 6.91
CA ALA A 422 -8.77 10.82 7.01
C ALA A 422 -10.13 10.96 6.30
N ALA A 423 -10.97 11.85 6.80
CA ALA A 423 -12.31 12.11 6.27
C ALA A 423 -12.32 12.39 4.76
N GLY A 424 -13.38 11.96 4.08
CA GLY A 424 -13.62 12.14 2.65
C GLY A 424 -13.00 11.05 1.75
N ARG A 425 -12.06 10.25 2.25
CA ARG A 425 -11.47 9.12 1.51
C ARG A 425 -12.41 7.93 1.45
N LEU A 426 -12.19 7.03 0.50
CA LEU A 426 -12.90 5.75 0.45
C LEU A 426 -12.67 4.98 1.75
N ALA A 427 -13.72 4.39 2.28
CA ALA A 427 -13.66 3.59 3.49
C ALA A 427 -13.07 2.18 3.20
N ASP A 428 -11.89 2.16 2.60
CA ASP A 428 -11.07 0.99 2.41
C ASP A 428 -10.20 0.80 3.65
N ILE A 429 -10.70 0.01 4.59
CA ILE A 429 -10.16 -0.12 5.95
C ILE A 429 -9.72 -1.56 6.17
N VAL A 430 -8.55 -1.73 6.76
CA VAL A 430 -8.06 -3.05 7.18
C VAL A 430 -8.01 -3.10 8.70
N LEU A 431 -8.70 -4.08 9.27
CA LEU A 431 -8.65 -4.37 10.70
C LEU A 431 -7.71 -5.54 10.96
N TRP A 432 -6.80 -5.37 11.89
CA TRP A 432 -5.79 -6.32 12.27
C TRP A 432 -5.93 -6.73 13.73
N ASP A 433 -5.87 -8.02 14.00
CA ASP A 433 -5.51 -8.48 15.34
C ASP A 433 -4.03 -8.09 15.59
N PRO A 434 -3.68 -7.40 16.69
CA PRO A 434 -2.30 -7.05 16.99
C PRO A 434 -1.33 -8.23 16.92
N ALA A 435 -1.77 -9.42 17.33
CA ALA A 435 -0.95 -10.63 17.27
C ALA A 435 -0.66 -11.12 15.84
N ARG A 436 -1.42 -10.65 14.84
CA ARG A 436 -1.30 -11.01 13.42
C ARG A 436 -1.02 -9.80 12.51
N PHE A 437 -0.66 -8.69 13.11
CA PHE A 437 -0.42 -7.44 12.38
C PHE A 437 0.58 -7.64 11.24
N GLY A 438 0.19 -7.20 10.03
CA GLY A 438 1.03 -7.29 8.85
C GLY A 438 1.13 -8.68 8.19
N THR A 439 0.43 -9.69 8.70
CA THR A 439 0.44 -11.04 8.11
C THR A 439 -0.93 -11.48 7.61
N ALA A 440 -1.96 -11.34 8.43
CA ALA A 440 -3.31 -11.75 8.09
C ALA A 440 -4.33 -10.76 8.67
N PRO A 441 -5.07 -10.04 7.84
CA PRO A 441 -6.11 -9.14 8.31
C PRO A 441 -7.27 -9.92 8.96
N GLU A 442 -7.85 -9.34 10.00
CA GLU A 442 -9.09 -9.86 10.57
C GLU A 442 -10.25 -9.58 9.61
N LEU A 443 -10.37 -8.33 9.14
CA LEU A 443 -11.35 -7.90 8.15
C LEU A 443 -10.73 -6.89 7.18
N VAL A 444 -11.15 -6.95 5.92
CA VAL A 444 -10.90 -5.94 4.90
C VAL A 444 -12.23 -5.38 4.43
N LEU A 445 -12.43 -4.09 4.63
CA LEU A 445 -13.61 -3.37 4.16
C LEU A 445 -13.26 -2.63 2.86
N LYS A 446 -14.17 -2.71 1.89
CA LYS A 446 -14.15 -1.94 0.65
C LYS A 446 -15.31 -0.95 0.67
N SER A 447 -15.02 0.34 0.55
CA SER A 447 -16.03 1.38 0.66
C SER A 447 -16.99 1.15 1.85
N GLY A 448 -16.43 0.73 3.01
CA GLY A 448 -17.19 0.51 4.25
C GLY A 448 -17.96 -0.81 4.34
N PHE A 449 -17.90 -1.69 3.32
CA PHE A 449 -18.57 -2.99 3.36
C PHE A 449 -17.54 -4.14 3.39
N VAL A 450 -17.80 -5.17 4.20
CA VAL A 450 -16.85 -6.27 4.41
C VAL A 450 -16.69 -7.09 3.13
N ALA A 451 -15.48 -7.09 2.57
CA ALA A 451 -15.14 -7.76 1.33
C ALA A 451 -14.32 -9.04 1.53
N TRP A 452 -13.45 -9.07 2.55
CA TRP A 452 -12.53 -10.17 2.81
C TRP A 452 -12.23 -10.29 4.30
N GLY A 453 -11.85 -11.46 4.75
CA GLY A 453 -11.45 -11.60 6.15
C GLY A 453 -11.29 -13.03 6.62
N THR A 454 -11.00 -13.17 7.90
CA THR A 454 -10.87 -14.45 8.57
C THR A 454 -12.24 -15.09 8.76
N SER A 455 -12.40 -16.32 8.25
CA SER A 455 -13.59 -17.15 8.37
C SER A 455 -13.26 -18.52 8.93
N GLY A 456 -14.23 -19.16 9.56
CA GLY A 456 -14.15 -20.55 9.98
C GLY A 456 -14.94 -21.48 9.04
N SER A 457 -15.45 -22.60 9.57
CA SER A 457 -16.31 -23.50 8.82
C SER A 457 -17.57 -22.78 8.32
N GLY A 458 -17.96 -23.03 7.07
CA GLY A 458 -19.10 -22.38 6.43
C GLY A 458 -20.47 -22.62 7.10
N SER A 459 -20.57 -23.59 8.02
CA SER A 459 -21.79 -23.86 8.80
C SER A 459 -21.72 -23.38 10.25
N GLY A 460 -20.62 -22.77 10.66
CA GLY A 460 -20.38 -22.30 12.03
C GLY A 460 -20.14 -20.80 12.10
N SER A 461 -20.02 -20.29 13.34
CA SER A 461 -19.65 -18.90 13.56
C SER A 461 -18.23 -18.65 13.06
N THR A 462 -18.04 -17.56 12.32
CA THR A 462 -16.70 -17.08 11.95
C THR A 462 -15.82 -16.95 13.18
N ARG A 463 -14.52 -17.12 13.08
CA ARG A 463 -13.53 -17.06 14.16
C ARG A 463 -13.57 -18.19 15.20
N MET A 464 -14.73 -18.84 15.41
CA MET A 464 -14.85 -19.87 16.45
C MET A 464 -14.59 -21.28 15.94
N THR A 465 -14.90 -21.57 14.69
CA THR A 465 -14.71 -22.89 14.07
C THR A 465 -13.38 -22.99 13.35
N GLN A 466 -12.79 -24.17 13.40
CA GLN A 466 -11.52 -24.50 12.74
C GLN A 466 -11.75 -25.41 11.54
N PRO A 467 -10.92 -25.34 10.50
CA PRO A 467 -9.79 -24.41 10.33
C PRO A 467 -10.27 -22.99 10.04
N ARG A 468 -9.47 -22.00 10.43
CA ARG A 468 -9.67 -20.61 10.00
C ARG A 468 -8.97 -20.39 8.67
N VAL A 469 -9.64 -19.69 7.77
CA VAL A 469 -9.13 -19.36 6.45
C VAL A 469 -9.44 -17.90 6.14
N LEU A 470 -8.62 -17.28 5.32
CA LEU A 470 -8.94 -16.00 4.70
C LEU A 470 -9.87 -16.27 3.52
N ALA A 471 -11.01 -15.63 3.48
CA ALA A 471 -12.08 -15.92 2.53
C ALA A 471 -12.82 -14.65 2.10
N PRO A 472 -13.51 -14.68 0.94
CA PRO A 472 -14.38 -13.59 0.52
C PRO A 472 -15.62 -13.51 1.41
N PHE A 473 -16.01 -12.28 1.73
CA PHE A 473 -17.32 -11.91 2.24
C PHE A 473 -18.16 -11.30 1.12
N PHE A 474 -19.41 -10.94 1.39
CA PHE A 474 -20.32 -10.48 0.34
C PHE A 474 -19.83 -9.26 -0.44
N GLY A 475 -19.04 -8.36 0.16
CA GLY A 475 -18.41 -7.26 -0.54
C GLY A 475 -17.35 -7.67 -1.57
N GLY A 476 -16.83 -8.91 -1.47
CA GLY A 476 -15.88 -9.50 -2.41
C GLY A 476 -16.52 -10.39 -3.49
N LEU A 477 -17.84 -10.50 -3.55
CA LEU A 477 -18.54 -11.48 -4.40
C LEU A 477 -19.53 -10.84 -5.38
N GLY A 478 -19.79 -11.56 -6.47
CA GLY A 478 -20.83 -11.22 -7.44
C GLY A 478 -20.65 -9.84 -8.07
N ALA A 479 -21.68 -9.01 -7.99
CA ALA A 479 -21.66 -7.64 -8.51
C ALA A 479 -21.15 -6.59 -7.49
N ALA A 480 -21.03 -6.94 -6.21
CA ALA A 480 -20.62 -6.00 -5.17
C ALA A 480 -19.29 -5.28 -5.46
N PRO A 481 -18.24 -5.92 -6.00
CA PRO A 481 -17.01 -5.23 -6.36
C PRO A 481 -17.18 -4.07 -7.35
N ARG A 482 -18.19 -4.11 -8.21
CA ARG A 482 -18.48 -3.03 -9.17
C ARG A 482 -18.93 -1.74 -8.48
N GLU A 483 -19.64 -1.88 -7.36
CA GLU A 483 -20.15 -0.77 -6.56
C GLU A 483 -19.11 -0.28 -5.53
N LEU A 484 -18.28 -1.19 -5.02
CA LEU A 484 -17.38 -0.92 -3.90
C LEU A 484 -15.96 -0.52 -4.34
N SER A 485 -15.53 -0.95 -5.53
CA SER A 485 -14.19 -0.67 -6.04
C SER A 485 -14.22 0.40 -7.13
N VAL A 486 -13.10 1.07 -7.32
CA VAL A 486 -12.95 2.15 -8.30
C VAL A 486 -11.81 1.88 -9.28
N ARG A 487 -11.89 2.50 -10.48
CA ARG A 487 -10.80 2.61 -11.43
C ARG A 487 -10.34 4.05 -11.48
N PHE A 488 -9.05 4.24 -11.21
CA PHE A 488 -8.39 5.53 -11.34
C PHE A 488 -7.92 5.71 -12.78
N VAL A 489 -8.39 6.75 -13.43
CA VAL A 489 -8.16 7.02 -14.85
C VAL A 489 -7.76 8.47 -15.06
N ALA A 490 -7.22 8.79 -16.22
CA ALA A 490 -6.97 10.16 -16.61
C ALA A 490 -8.24 11.02 -16.46
N ALA A 491 -8.13 12.22 -15.92
CA ALA A 491 -9.25 13.16 -15.82
C ALA A 491 -9.85 13.46 -17.22
N ALA A 492 -9.01 13.63 -18.23
CA ALA A 492 -9.43 13.85 -19.61
C ALA A 492 -10.36 12.76 -20.17
N ALA A 493 -10.17 11.48 -19.74
CA ALA A 493 -11.08 10.40 -20.14
C ALA A 493 -12.48 10.50 -19.49
N LEU A 494 -12.64 11.29 -18.44
CA LEU A 494 -13.93 11.52 -17.76
C LEU A 494 -14.58 12.82 -18.20
N ASP A 495 -13.79 13.82 -18.57
CA ASP A 495 -14.26 15.14 -18.97
C ASP A 495 -14.71 15.17 -20.43
N ASP A 496 -14.08 14.39 -21.32
CA ASP A 496 -14.52 14.23 -22.70
C ASP A 496 -15.69 13.24 -22.80
N ALA A 497 -16.80 13.67 -23.36
CA ALA A 497 -18.03 12.87 -23.45
C ALA A 497 -17.88 11.61 -24.31
N ALA A 498 -17.10 11.67 -25.40
CA ALA A 498 -16.88 10.53 -26.29
C ALA A 498 -15.91 9.50 -25.65
N ALA A 499 -14.82 9.97 -25.05
CA ALA A 499 -13.90 9.11 -24.31
C ALA A 499 -14.63 8.41 -23.14
N ARG A 500 -15.41 9.15 -22.36
CA ARG A 500 -16.20 8.60 -21.26
C ARG A 500 -17.23 7.55 -21.72
N ALA A 501 -17.90 7.77 -22.83
CA ALA A 501 -18.85 6.82 -23.40
C ALA A 501 -18.16 5.53 -23.92
N ALA A 502 -16.88 5.61 -24.28
CA ALA A 502 -16.08 4.49 -24.72
C ALA A 502 -15.49 3.65 -23.58
N LEU A 503 -15.53 4.14 -22.32
CA LEU A 503 -15.08 3.38 -21.16
C LEU A 503 -16.07 2.23 -20.85
N PRO A 504 -15.58 1.07 -20.37
CA PRO A 504 -16.43 -0.04 -19.99
C PRO A 504 -17.51 0.34 -18.97
N GLY A 505 -18.76 -0.03 -19.23
CA GLY A 505 -19.88 0.20 -18.34
C GLY A 505 -19.85 -0.65 -17.06
N GLY A 506 -20.60 -0.23 -16.04
CA GLY A 506 -20.70 -0.97 -14.76
C GLY A 506 -19.41 -0.91 -13.93
N VAL A 507 -18.63 0.13 -14.08
CA VAL A 507 -17.40 0.41 -13.33
C VAL A 507 -17.47 1.82 -12.77
N ARG A 508 -17.05 2.00 -11.52
CA ARG A 508 -16.89 3.33 -10.91
C ARG A 508 -15.53 3.91 -11.29
N TYR A 509 -15.53 5.10 -11.83
CA TYR A 509 -14.30 5.82 -12.21
C TYR A 509 -14.05 7.01 -11.30
N LEU A 510 -12.79 7.22 -10.96
CA LEU A 510 -12.29 8.43 -10.28
C LEU A 510 -11.08 8.98 -11.03
N PRO A 511 -10.89 10.29 -11.06
CA PRO A 511 -9.76 10.88 -11.76
C PRO A 511 -8.46 10.68 -10.98
N VAL A 512 -7.37 10.46 -11.71
CA VAL A 512 -6.01 10.70 -11.23
C VAL A 512 -5.79 12.22 -11.19
N ALA A 513 -5.24 12.73 -10.10
CA ALA A 513 -4.99 14.16 -9.92
C ALA A 513 -3.70 14.41 -9.13
N ASN A 514 -3.04 15.54 -9.41
CA ASN A 514 -1.85 15.99 -8.68
C ASN A 514 -0.67 14.99 -8.71
N ALA A 515 -0.49 14.27 -9.82
CA ALA A 515 0.61 13.31 -9.98
C ALA A 515 1.86 13.94 -10.60
N ARG A 516 1.82 15.21 -11.01
CA ARG A 516 2.94 15.91 -11.64
C ARG A 516 3.48 17.02 -10.76
N GLY A 517 4.73 17.42 -10.99
CA GLY A 517 5.40 18.42 -10.18
C GLY A 517 5.79 17.96 -8.76
N LEU A 518 5.58 16.67 -8.46
CA LEU A 518 5.93 16.09 -7.16
C LEU A 518 7.44 15.96 -7.00
N THR A 519 7.85 16.08 -5.75
CA THR A 519 9.24 15.89 -5.32
C THR A 519 9.27 15.00 -4.08
N ARG A 520 10.46 14.66 -3.63
CA ARG A 520 10.65 13.94 -2.38
C ARG A 520 10.04 14.67 -1.17
N ALA A 521 9.93 15.99 -1.21
CA ALA A 521 9.34 16.78 -0.12
C ALA A 521 7.83 16.49 0.09
N ASP A 522 7.17 16.00 -0.95
CA ASP A 522 5.74 15.63 -0.90
C ASP A 522 5.50 14.24 -0.27
N MET A 523 6.56 13.47 -0.04
CA MET A 523 6.49 12.12 0.53
C MET A 523 6.40 12.17 2.05
N VAL A 524 5.22 11.82 2.56
CA VAL A 524 4.91 11.88 3.99
C VAL A 524 5.88 11.01 4.79
N ARG A 525 6.55 11.60 5.80
CA ARG A 525 7.56 10.98 6.67
C ARG A 525 8.76 10.34 5.94
N ASN A 526 8.91 10.62 4.63
CA ASN A 526 9.92 10.02 3.75
C ASN A 526 10.53 11.05 2.77
N ALA A 527 10.78 12.25 3.27
CA ALA A 527 11.22 13.39 2.45
C ALA A 527 12.76 13.52 2.30
N ARG A 528 13.54 12.63 2.94
CA ARG A 528 15.01 12.77 2.93
C ARG A 528 15.59 12.53 1.53
N VAL A 529 16.51 13.40 1.14
CA VAL A 529 17.34 13.28 -0.06
C VAL A 529 18.79 13.18 0.39
N PRO A 530 19.34 11.95 0.50
CA PRO A 530 20.73 11.74 0.90
C PRO A 530 21.69 11.95 -0.27
N ARG A 531 22.98 11.91 0.00
CA ARG A 531 24.02 11.73 -1.00
C ARG A 531 24.49 10.28 -0.97
N VAL A 532 24.00 9.48 -1.91
CA VAL A 532 24.44 8.10 -2.11
C VAL A 532 25.56 8.07 -3.14
N ALA A 533 26.59 7.28 -2.90
CA ALA A 533 27.61 6.97 -3.89
C ALA A 533 27.86 5.46 -3.91
N VAL A 534 27.78 4.89 -5.11
CA VAL A 534 27.98 3.48 -5.39
C VAL A 534 29.30 3.28 -6.11
N PRO A 535 30.36 2.87 -5.42
CA PRO A 535 31.67 2.68 -6.05
C PRO A 535 31.65 1.47 -6.99
N PRO A 536 32.53 1.44 -8.01
CA PRO A 536 32.68 0.28 -8.87
C PRO A 536 33.20 -0.95 -8.09
N GLY A 537 32.86 -2.14 -8.56
CA GLY A 537 33.27 -3.38 -7.93
C GLY A 537 32.45 -3.74 -6.69
N ASP A 538 33.04 -4.45 -5.74
CA ASP A 538 32.41 -4.92 -4.51
C ASP A 538 32.79 -4.05 -3.29
N ALA A 539 32.89 -2.75 -3.50
CA ALA A 539 33.17 -1.81 -2.43
C ALA A 539 31.87 -1.32 -1.75
N PRO A 540 31.94 -0.95 -0.46
CA PRO A 540 30.76 -0.49 0.28
C PRO A 540 30.12 0.75 -0.34
N VAL A 541 28.79 0.74 -0.45
CA VAL A 541 28.02 1.95 -0.77
C VAL A 541 28.13 2.95 0.37
N THR A 542 28.27 4.23 0.06
CA THR A 542 28.28 5.29 1.06
C THR A 542 26.99 6.11 1.01
N VAL A 543 26.53 6.50 2.18
CA VAL A 543 25.38 7.41 2.35
C VAL A 543 25.85 8.59 3.18
N ASP A 544 25.75 9.79 2.62
CA ASP A 544 26.28 11.04 3.22
C ASP A 544 27.77 10.94 3.60
N GLY A 545 28.55 10.20 2.82
CA GLY A 545 29.98 9.97 3.02
C GLY A 545 30.33 8.85 4.02
N VAL A 546 29.34 8.20 4.62
CA VAL A 546 29.54 7.10 5.58
C VAL A 546 29.26 5.76 4.88
N ALA A 547 30.19 4.81 4.99
CA ALA A 547 30.02 3.47 4.44
C ALA A 547 28.90 2.72 5.17
N VAL A 548 27.99 2.11 4.42
CA VAL A 548 26.91 1.28 4.98
C VAL A 548 27.42 -0.14 5.16
N PRO A 549 27.44 -0.65 6.39
CA PRO A 549 27.88 -2.02 6.65
C PRO A 549 26.83 -3.03 6.16
N ILE A 550 27.28 -4.20 5.73
CA ILE A 550 26.41 -5.34 5.43
C ILE A 550 25.99 -5.99 6.74
N HIS A 551 24.70 -6.05 6.99
CA HIS A 551 24.10 -6.80 8.09
C HIS A 551 23.11 -7.81 7.53
N GLU A 552 23.55 -9.05 7.39
CA GLU A 552 22.70 -10.16 6.99
C GLU A 552 22.09 -10.81 8.23
N VAL A 553 20.77 -10.80 8.31
CA VAL A 553 20.08 -11.49 9.42
C VAL A 553 19.78 -12.94 9.05
N THR A 554 19.82 -13.81 10.06
CA THR A 554 19.54 -15.25 9.90
C THR A 554 18.16 -15.65 10.41
N SER A 555 17.46 -14.72 11.05
CA SER A 555 16.15 -14.93 11.67
C SER A 555 15.28 -13.68 11.47
N LEU A 556 14.02 -13.88 11.16
CA LEU A 556 13.03 -12.82 10.96
C LEU A 556 11.78 -13.12 11.78
N PRO A 557 11.08 -12.08 12.30
CA PRO A 557 9.72 -12.22 12.78
C PRO A 557 8.75 -12.43 11.61
N LEU A 558 7.48 -12.64 11.90
CA LEU A 558 6.40 -12.79 10.93
C LEU A 558 6.68 -13.90 9.91
N THR A 559 7.17 -15.02 10.42
CA THR A 559 7.59 -16.17 9.61
C THR A 559 6.47 -17.19 9.46
N ARG A 560 6.84 -18.38 9.02
CA ARG A 560 5.99 -19.50 8.66
C ARG A 560 4.86 -19.83 9.66
N LEU A 561 5.06 -19.64 10.95
CA LEU A 561 4.02 -19.92 11.96
C LEU A 561 2.74 -19.09 11.76
N TYR A 562 2.86 -17.88 11.23
CA TYR A 562 1.74 -17.01 10.95
C TYR A 562 0.95 -17.38 9.68
N HIS A 563 1.47 -18.30 8.88
CA HIS A 563 0.85 -18.74 7.63
C HIS A 563 0.27 -20.15 7.71
N LEU A 564 0.50 -20.86 8.80
CA LEU A 564 0.01 -22.22 9.03
C LEU A 564 -1.16 -22.28 10.04
N GLY A 565 -1.51 -21.13 10.63
CA GLY A 565 -2.53 -21.05 11.67
C GLY A 565 -3.91 -20.67 11.17
#